data_670473252c4913082f7cc1e40b0f52cd
#
_entry.id   670473252c4913082f7cc1e40b0f52cd
#
_cell.length_a   1.000
_cell.length_b   1.000
_cell.length_c   1.000
_cell.angle_alpha   90.00
_cell.angle_beta   90.00
_cell.angle_gamma   90.00
#
_symmetry.space_group_name_H-M   'P 1'
#
loop_
_entity.id
_entity.type
_entity.pdbx_description
1 polymer ?
#
loop_
_entity_poly.entity_id
_entity_poly.type
_entity_poly.pdbx_seq_one_letter_code
_entity_poly.pdbx_strand_id
1 'polypeptide(L)'
;MADRPARIASMLACGLAVLATNPVDAQQFNSDNYLSKPAGVATIILTAGEQSDMVMTTFSLLPRWEFTYAVYVMNSDKDRSTDEGYSTSLYFKYMFYENAAKTGGFAFKGGTGLDPGYLTSVGLEDAFQTWWVNAPVTLPFFDNKLSWDLMPGASYTRDTGANLEVGWAFTYSTRLGWYPKGPKVAIVGEVFGGVGDVETPAEYKLGLRWEPNQYTTFAVTYGQEFTSSLGAGLQAGMMLFTPPFFCITGCSTK
;
A
#
# COMPACT_ATOMS: atom_id res chain seq x y z
N MET A 1 33.44 -3.05 -32.45
CA MET A 1 33.19 -3.90 -31.26
C MET A 1 33.68 -3.22 -29.98
N ALA A 2 33.18 -2.02 -29.63
CA ALA A 2 33.76 -1.22 -28.53
C ALA A 2 32.69 -0.47 -27.70
N ASP A 3 31.46 -0.99 -27.55
CA ASP A 3 30.38 -0.24 -26.86
C ASP A 3 29.72 -0.96 -25.66
N ARG A 4 30.20 -2.12 -25.28
CA ARG A 4 29.64 -2.85 -24.13
C ARG A 4 29.98 -2.26 -22.75
N PRO A 5 31.19 -1.75 -22.46
CA PRO A 5 31.50 -1.21 -21.14
C PRO A 5 30.78 0.11 -20.83
N ALA A 6 30.49 0.94 -21.84
CA ALA A 6 29.80 2.21 -21.67
C ALA A 6 28.32 2.02 -21.27
N ARG A 7 27.64 1.00 -21.75
CA ARG A 7 26.25 0.70 -21.41
C ARG A 7 26.10 0.16 -19.98
N ILE A 8 27.04 -0.64 -19.51
CA ILE A 8 27.04 -1.16 -18.13
C ILE A 8 27.33 -0.04 -17.13
N ALA A 9 28.26 0.87 -17.46
CA ALA A 9 28.55 2.04 -16.63
C ALA A 9 27.35 3.02 -16.59
N SER A 10 26.61 3.16 -17.68
CA SER A 10 25.40 3.99 -17.75
C SER A 10 24.25 3.39 -16.92
N MET A 11 24.08 2.07 -16.90
CA MET A 11 23.07 1.41 -16.04
C MET A 11 23.43 1.51 -14.55
N LEU A 12 24.71 1.40 -14.20
CA LEU A 12 25.19 1.60 -12.83
C LEU A 12 25.07 3.07 -12.38
N ALA A 13 25.31 4.03 -13.26
CA ALA A 13 25.17 5.46 -12.96
C ALA A 13 23.69 5.87 -12.81
N CYS A 14 22.78 5.29 -13.59
CA CYS A 14 21.33 5.48 -13.40
C CYS A 14 20.85 4.92 -12.04
N GLY A 15 21.41 3.80 -11.59
CA GLY A 15 21.14 3.24 -10.25
C GLY A 15 21.66 4.12 -9.10
N LEU A 16 22.74 4.86 -9.29
CA LEU A 16 23.34 5.71 -8.27
C LEU A 16 22.71 7.11 -8.16
N ALA A 17 22.08 7.63 -9.21
CA ALA A 17 21.46 8.95 -9.21
C ALA A 17 20.10 9.01 -8.49
N VAL A 18 19.52 7.87 -8.10
CA VAL A 18 18.29 7.78 -7.27
C VAL A 18 18.59 7.82 -5.78
N LEU A 19 19.82 8.15 -5.38
CA LEU A 19 20.26 8.24 -3.97
C LEU A 19 19.69 9.43 -3.18
N ALA A 20 18.73 10.19 -3.72
CA ALA A 20 17.95 11.11 -2.94
C ALA A 20 17.00 10.28 -2.07
N THR A 21 17.23 10.29 -0.78
CA THR A 21 16.51 9.66 0.33
C THR A 21 15.01 9.95 0.28
N ASN A 22 14.28 9.28 -0.59
CA ASN A 22 12.83 9.28 -0.52
C ASN A 22 12.41 8.22 0.51
N PRO A 23 11.47 8.52 1.40
CA PRO A 23 10.90 7.50 2.27
C PRO A 23 10.35 6.38 1.39
N VAL A 24 10.76 5.16 1.69
CA VAL A 24 10.31 3.97 0.99
C VAL A 24 8.99 3.56 1.61
N ASP A 25 7.98 3.35 0.79
CA ASP A 25 6.65 3.02 1.25
C ASP A 25 6.46 1.53 1.36
N ALA A 26 6.09 1.05 2.52
CA ALA A 26 5.66 -0.32 2.72
C ALA A 26 4.14 -0.36 2.90
N GLN A 27 3.45 -1.01 1.99
CA GLN A 27 2.01 -1.21 2.03
C GLN A 27 1.63 -2.48 2.83
N GLN A 28 2.31 -2.71 3.94
CA GLN A 28 1.97 -3.73 4.93
C GLN A 28 0.97 -3.20 5.96
N PHE A 29 0.72 -1.92 5.89
CA PHE A 29 -0.34 -1.22 6.56
C PHE A 29 -1.47 -0.97 5.55
N ASN A 30 -2.68 -0.85 6.02
CA ASN A 30 -3.84 -0.60 5.18
C ASN A 30 -3.78 0.79 4.54
N SER A 31 -3.34 1.79 5.29
CA SER A 31 -3.15 3.15 4.76
C SER A 31 -2.03 3.20 3.74
N ASP A 32 -2.31 3.81 2.62
CA ASP A 32 -1.33 4.17 1.60
C ASP A 32 -0.92 5.64 1.79
N ASN A 33 0.15 6.04 1.15
CA ASN A 33 0.57 7.43 1.11
C ASN A 33 0.38 8.04 -0.29
N TYR A 34 0.70 9.33 -0.43
CA TYR A 34 0.56 10.06 -1.69
C TYR A 34 1.55 9.63 -2.77
N LEU A 35 2.72 9.08 -2.39
CA LEU A 35 3.86 8.92 -3.28
C LEU A 35 3.62 7.85 -4.34
N SER A 36 3.96 8.17 -5.58
CA SER A 36 4.09 7.22 -6.69
C SER A 36 5.55 7.04 -7.05
N LYS A 37 5.95 5.81 -7.34
CA LYS A 37 7.32 5.52 -7.75
C LYS A 37 7.64 6.12 -9.13
N PRO A 38 8.90 6.36 -9.43
CA PRO A 38 9.34 6.79 -10.76
C PRO A 38 8.88 5.80 -11.84
N ALA A 39 8.60 6.31 -13.04
CA ALA A 39 8.23 5.46 -14.16
C ALA A 39 9.31 4.41 -14.44
N GLY A 40 8.88 3.19 -14.74
CA GLY A 40 9.74 2.03 -14.97
C GLY A 40 10.04 1.20 -13.73
N VAL A 41 9.61 1.60 -12.53
CA VAL A 41 9.79 0.82 -11.31
C VAL A 41 8.63 -0.17 -11.14
N ALA A 42 8.94 -1.40 -10.74
CA ALA A 42 7.95 -2.33 -10.19
C ALA A 42 8.18 -2.51 -8.68
N THR A 43 7.08 -2.68 -7.97
CA THR A 43 7.05 -2.98 -6.54
C THR A 43 6.37 -4.32 -6.34
N ILE A 44 6.96 -5.21 -5.57
CA ILE A 44 6.39 -6.50 -5.18
C ILE A 44 6.26 -6.49 -3.67
N ILE A 45 5.06 -6.77 -3.17
CA ILE A 45 4.74 -6.85 -1.74
C ILE A 45 4.28 -8.26 -1.45
N LEU A 46 4.89 -8.86 -0.44
CA LEU A 46 4.53 -10.16 0.09
C LEU A 46 4.21 -9.99 1.57
N THR A 47 3.06 -10.46 1.99
CA THR A 47 2.66 -10.47 3.40
C THR A 47 2.16 -11.85 3.76
N ALA A 48 2.59 -12.34 4.92
CA ALA A 48 2.07 -13.55 5.55
C ALA A 48 1.52 -13.18 6.93
N GLY A 49 0.34 -13.71 7.26
CA GLY A 49 -0.34 -13.34 8.49
C GLY A 49 -1.28 -14.41 9.02
N GLU A 50 -1.77 -14.20 10.22
CA GLU A 50 -2.70 -15.13 10.87
C GLU A 50 -4.03 -15.25 10.10
N GLN A 51 -4.48 -14.15 9.52
CA GLN A 51 -5.80 -14.08 8.87
C GLN A 51 -5.73 -14.16 7.35
N SER A 52 -4.67 -13.60 6.76
CA SER A 52 -4.51 -13.56 5.32
C SER A 52 -3.06 -13.47 4.91
N ASP A 53 -2.78 -14.07 3.76
CA ASP A 53 -1.56 -13.87 3.01
C ASP A 53 -1.86 -12.98 1.80
N MET A 54 -0.86 -12.20 1.35
CA MET A 54 -1.04 -11.29 0.22
C MET A 54 0.18 -11.31 -0.69
N VAL A 55 -0.09 -11.30 -1.98
CA VAL A 55 0.89 -10.98 -3.03
C VAL A 55 0.34 -9.79 -3.82
N MET A 56 1.09 -8.70 -3.85
CA MET A 56 0.72 -7.50 -4.58
C MET A 56 1.85 -7.07 -5.49
N THR A 57 1.52 -6.72 -6.72
CA THR A 57 2.48 -6.19 -7.69
C THR A 57 1.99 -4.86 -8.24
N THR A 58 2.83 -3.84 -8.13
CA THR A 58 2.56 -2.50 -8.63
C THR A 58 3.56 -2.14 -9.72
N PHE A 59 3.08 -1.56 -10.80
CA PHE A 59 3.87 -1.07 -11.93
C PHE A 59 3.68 0.44 -12.10
N SER A 60 4.77 1.18 -12.04
CA SER A 60 4.79 2.61 -12.36
C SER A 60 5.12 2.75 -13.85
N LEU A 61 4.11 2.63 -14.71
CA LEU A 61 4.28 2.66 -16.17
C LEU A 61 4.43 4.10 -16.71
N LEU A 62 3.82 5.07 -16.05
CA LEU A 62 3.81 6.48 -16.42
C LEU A 62 4.24 7.33 -15.23
N PRO A 63 4.80 8.54 -15.45
CA PRO A 63 5.09 9.46 -14.36
C PRO A 63 3.84 9.76 -13.52
N ARG A 64 3.95 9.62 -12.19
CA ARG A 64 2.88 9.83 -11.21
C ARG A 64 1.75 8.78 -11.21
N TRP A 65 1.82 7.74 -12.05
CA TRP A 65 0.82 6.69 -12.13
C TRP A 65 1.38 5.36 -11.65
N GLU A 66 0.59 4.67 -10.86
CA GLU A 66 0.82 3.29 -10.46
C GLU A 66 -0.40 2.43 -10.78
N PHE A 67 -0.14 1.23 -11.29
CA PHE A 67 -1.16 0.21 -11.58
C PHE A 67 -0.83 -1.01 -10.75
N THR A 68 -1.79 -1.49 -10.00
CA THR A 68 -1.60 -2.55 -9.03
C THR A 68 -2.58 -3.69 -9.26
N TYR A 69 -2.05 -4.90 -9.17
CA TYR A 69 -2.81 -6.12 -9.02
C TYR A 69 -2.40 -6.83 -7.73
N ALA A 70 -3.38 -7.28 -6.96
CA ALA A 70 -3.16 -7.98 -5.71
C ALA A 70 -4.03 -9.24 -5.64
N VAL A 71 -3.49 -10.26 -4.97
CA VAL A 71 -4.20 -11.48 -4.60
C VAL A 71 -4.06 -11.66 -3.10
N TYR A 72 -5.15 -11.93 -2.45
CA TYR A 72 -5.27 -12.21 -1.02
C TYR A 72 -5.75 -13.64 -0.84
N VAL A 73 -5.10 -14.38 0.00
CA VAL A 73 -5.51 -15.71 0.42
C VAL A 73 -6.00 -15.58 1.86
N MET A 74 -7.29 -15.81 2.08
CA MET A 74 -7.89 -15.77 3.41
C MET A 74 -7.71 -17.13 4.08
N ASN A 75 -7.18 -17.12 5.30
CA ASN A 75 -7.00 -18.31 6.10
C ASN A 75 -8.29 -18.59 6.86
N SER A 76 -8.71 -19.86 6.92
CA SER A 76 -9.88 -20.22 7.73
C SER A 76 -9.58 -19.99 9.21
N ASP A 77 -10.47 -19.30 9.87
CA ASP A 77 -10.44 -19.14 11.32
C ASP A 77 -11.72 -19.76 11.90
N LYS A 78 -11.56 -20.85 12.67
CA LYS A 78 -12.70 -21.55 13.28
C LYS A 78 -13.46 -20.68 14.29
N ASP A 79 -12.76 -19.73 14.90
CA ASP A 79 -13.35 -18.82 15.89
C ASP A 79 -14.13 -17.67 15.23
N ARG A 80 -13.89 -17.42 13.94
CA ARG A 80 -14.45 -16.28 13.19
C ARG A 80 -15.46 -16.67 12.12
N SER A 81 -15.67 -17.96 11.89
CA SER A 81 -16.53 -18.45 10.79
C SER A 81 -16.15 -17.90 9.41
N THR A 82 -14.87 -17.58 9.21
CA THR A 82 -14.37 -17.15 7.91
C THR A 82 -14.04 -18.38 7.07
N ASP A 83 -14.55 -18.40 5.85
CA ASP A 83 -14.24 -19.44 4.89
C ASP A 83 -12.84 -19.21 4.31
N GLU A 84 -12.13 -20.32 4.05
CA GLU A 84 -10.91 -20.27 3.23
C GLU A 84 -11.29 -19.82 1.83
N GLY A 85 -10.47 -18.92 1.28
CA GLY A 85 -10.71 -18.47 -0.06
C GLY A 85 -9.65 -17.47 -0.55
N TYR A 86 -9.91 -16.89 -1.68
CA TYR A 86 -9.05 -15.84 -2.22
C TYR A 86 -9.89 -14.66 -2.69
N SER A 87 -9.30 -13.49 -2.60
CA SER A 87 -9.84 -12.25 -3.16
C SER A 87 -8.80 -11.59 -4.05
N THR A 88 -9.27 -10.77 -4.95
CA THR A 88 -8.40 -10.04 -5.88
C THR A 88 -8.69 -8.56 -5.83
N SER A 89 -7.70 -7.77 -6.22
CA SER A 89 -7.81 -6.33 -6.34
C SER A 89 -7.07 -5.84 -7.58
N LEU A 90 -7.70 -4.95 -8.32
CA LEU A 90 -7.11 -4.26 -9.46
C LEU A 90 -7.37 -2.75 -9.33
N TYR A 91 -6.32 -1.97 -9.25
CA TYR A 91 -6.48 -0.53 -9.03
C TYR A 91 -5.34 0.30 -9.59
N PHE A 92 -5.57 1.59 -9.64
CA PHE A 92 -4.56 2.59 -9.98
C PHE A 92 -4.43 3.63 -8.87
N LYS A 93 -3.26 4.29 -8.83
CA LYS A 93 -3.00 5.47 -8.02
C LYS A 93 -2.42 6.56 -8.92
N TYR A 94 -2.87 7.80 -8.73
CA TYR A 94 -2.35 8.98 -9.40
C TYR A 94 -1.95 10.05 -8.38
N MET A 95 -0.69 10.45 -8.39
CA MET A 95 -0.15 11.50 -7.53
C MET A 95 -0.45 12.88 -8.13
N PHE A 96 -1.43 13.59 -7.56
CA PHE A 96 -1.81 14.92 -8.02
C PHE A 96 -0.81 15.99 -7.62
N TYR A 97 -0.38 15.94 -6.36
CA TYR A 97 0.45 16.97 -5.77
C TYR A 97 1.56 16.36 -4.93
N GLU A 98 2.74 16.94 -5.05
CA GLU A 98 3.90 16.68 -4.21
C GLU A 98 4.48 18.03 -3.77
N ASN A 99 4.79 18.19 -2.47
CA ASN A 99 5.40 19.40 -1.97
C ASN A 99 6.86 19.53 -2.48
N ALA A 100 7.42 20.75 -2.40
CA ALA A 100 8.78 21.02 -2.89
C ALA A 100 9.87 20.18 -2.21
N ALA A 101 9.65 19.77 -0.96
CA ALA A 101 10.56 18.91 -0.20
C ALA A 101 10.40 17.41 -0.53
N LYS A 102 9.40 17.02 -1.33
CA LYS A 102 9.06 15.63 -1.69
C LYS A 102 8.79 14.73 -0.48
N THR A 103 8.19 15.27 0.55
CA THR A 103 7.95 14.59 1.82
C THR A 103 6.47 14.50 2.18
N GLY A 104 5.62 15.16 1.41
CA GLY A 104 4.18 15.17 1.60
C GLY A 104 3.45 15.55 0.33
N GLY A 105 2.19 15.20 0.24
CA GLY A 105 1.39 15.44 -0.95
C GLY A 105 0.02 14.80 -0.89
N PHE A 106 -0.59 14.70 -2.06
CA PHE A 106 -1.94 14.20 -2.25
C PHE A 106 -2.00 13.31 -3.49
N ALA A 107 -2.68 12.19 -3.37
CA ALA A 107 -2.97 11.27 -4.47
C ALA A 107 -4.45 10.89 -4.51
N PHE A 108 -4.85 10.30 -5.61
CA PHE A 108 -6.13 9.62 -5.78
C PHE A 108 -5.85 8.16 -6.09
N LYS A 109 -6.65 7.27 -5.54
CA LYS A 109 -6.56 5.84 -5.72
C LYS A 109 -7.97 5.30 -5.98
N GLY A 110 -8.11 4.40 -6.93
CA GLY A 110 -9.42 3.82 -7.22
C GLY A 110 -9.29 2.49 -7.93
N GLY A 111 -10.22 1.60 -7.67
CA GLY A 111 -10.16 0.26 -8.19
C GLY A 111 -11.39 -0.58 -7.95
N THR A 112 -11.20 -1.88 -8.15
CA THR A 112 -12.23 -2.90 -8.00
C THR A 112 -11.67 -4.13 -7.30
N GLY A 113 -12.55 -4.90 -6.67
CA GLY A 113 -12.20 -6.02 -5.81
C GLY A 113 -11.97 -5.59 -4.38
N LEU A 114 -11.23 -6.37 -3.61
CA LEU A 114 -10.95 -6.07 -2.22
C LEU A 114 -10.17 -4.75 -2.09
N ASP A 115 -10.68 -3.82 -1.28
CA ASP A 115 -9.95 -2.58 -1.00
C ASP A 115 -8.80 -2.86 -0.02
N PRO A 116 -7.53 -2.75 -0.46
CA PRO A 116 -6.39 -3.02 0.41
C PRO A 116 -6.27 -2.03 1.58
N GLY A 117 -6.93 -0.88 1.49
CA GLY A 117 -6.99 0.11 2.56
C GLY A 117 -7.83 -0.31 3.75
N TYR A 118 -8.69 -1.31 3.58
CA TYR A 118 -9.69 -1.74 4.58
C TYR A 118 -9.77 -3.25 4.68
N LEU A 119 -8.63 -3.91 4.46
CA LEU A 119 -8.53 -5.35 4.57
C LEU A 119 -8.86 -5.79 6.01
N THR A 120 -10.06 -6.29 6.18
CA THR A 120 -10.51 -6.96 7.39
C THR A 120 -10.58 -8.46 7.14
N SER A 121 -10.74 -9.23 8.19
CA SER A 121 -10.97 -10.68 8.12
C SER A 121 -12.35 -11.06 7.57
N VAL A 122 -13.14 -10.11 7.10
CA VAL A 122 -14.54 -10.32 6.71
C VAL A 122 -14.70 -10.16 5.20
N GLY A 123 -15.05 -11.24 4.54
CA GLY A 123 -15.56 -11.24 3.17
C GLY A 123 -14.52 -11.55 2.10
N LEU A 124 -14.92 -12.47 1.22
CA LEU A 124 -14.23 -12.75 -0.04
C LEU A 124 -14.84 -11.84 -1.11
N GLU A 125 -14.06 -10.96 -1.67
CA GLU A 125 -14.50 -10.04 -2.72
C GLU A 125 -13.65 -10.22 -3.97
N ASP A 126 -14.32 -10.53 -5.07
CA ASP A 126 -13.66 -10.62 -6.37
C ASP A 126 -13.64 -9.27 -7.09
N ALA A 127 -12.75 -9.15 -8.07
CA ALA A 127 -12.76 -8.03 -8.98
C ALA A 127 -14.15 -7.87 -9.62
N PHE A 128 -14.61 -6.60 -9.76
CA PHE A 128 -15.89 -6.19 -10.32
C PHE A 128 -17.14 -6.42 -9.44
N GLN A 129 -17.01 -6.95 -8.24
CA GLN A 129 -18.09 -6.98 -7.24
C GLN A 129 -18.11 -5.69 -6.42
N THR A 130 -16.96 -5.28 -5.94
CA THR A 130 -16.79 -4.03 -5.19
C THR A 130 -15.97 -3.04 -6.01
N TRP A 131 -16.37 -1.78 -5.96
CA TRP A 131 -15.65 -0.63 -6.52
C TRP A 131 -15.38 0.37 -5.41
N TRP A 132 -14.19 0.95 -5.41
CA TRP A 132 -13.79 1.85 -4.35
C TRP A 132 -12.89 2.98 -4.85
N VAL A 133 -12.88 4.06 -4.09
CA VAL A 133 -12.03 5.23 -4.30
C VAL A 133 -11.48 5.72 -2.97
N ASN A 134 -10.23 6.14 -2.96
CA ASN A 134 -9.54 6.67 -1.79
C ASN A 134 -8.71 7.90 -2.15
N ALA A 135 -8.49 8.77 -1.19
CA ALA A 135 -7.69 9.99 -1.33
C ALA A 135 -6.51 10.00 -0.35
N PRO A 136 -5.39 9.32 -0.65
CA PRO A 136 -4.22 9.37 0.20
C PRO A 136 -3.61 10.77 0.31
N VAL A 137 -3.41 11.24 1.53
CA VAL A 137 -2.76 12.50 1.87
C VAL A 137 -1.65 12.21 2.87
N THR A 138 -0.44 12.72 2.65
CA THR A 138 0.67 12.61 3.59
C THR A 138 1.11 13.98 4.07
N LEU A 139 1.16 14.14 5.39
CA LEU A 139 1.59 15.35 6.09
C LEU A 139 2.87 15.05 6.87
N PRO A 140 4.02 15.68 6.53
CA PRO A 140 5.26 15.52 7.26
C PRO A 140 5.33 16.48 8.45
N PHE A 141 5.92 16.02 9.56
CA PHE A 141 6.15 16.80 10.77
C PHE A 141 7.57 16.56 11.31
N PHE A 142 8.07 17.50 12.11
CA PHE A 142 9.33 17.40 12.86
C PHE A 142 10.53 17.01 11.97
N ASP A 143 10.74 17.73 10.86
CA ASP A 143 11.82 17.47 9.89
C ASP A 143 11.75 16.03 9.35
N ASN A 144 10.55 15.58 9.00
CA ASN A 144 10.23 14.24 8.47
C ASN A 144 10.49 13.08 9.46
N LYS A 145 10.63 13.34 10.74
CA LYS A 145 10.69 12.29 11.76
C LYS A 145 9.33 11.67 12.06
N LEU A 146 8.26 12.37 11.73
CA LEU A 146 6.88 11.89 11.83
C LEU A 146 6.17 12.12 10.50
N SER A 147 5.58 11.09 9.93
CA SER A 147 4.62 11.18 8.83
C SER A 147 3.22 10.86 9.33
N TRP A 148 2.26 11.63 8.89
CA TRP A 148 0.85 11.35 9.11
C TRP A 148 0.17 11.15 7.77
N ASP A 149 -0.28 9.92 7.53
CA ASP A 149 -1.04 9.56 6.34
C ASP A 149 -2.52 9.50 6.70
N LEU A 150 -3.34 10.12 5.86
CA LEU A 150 -4.80 10.12 5.91
C LEU A 150 -5.33 9.55 4.61
N MET A 151 -6.31 8.69 4.66
CA MET A 151 -6.89 8.08 3.46
C MET A 151 -8.42 7.94 3.63
N PRO A 152 -9.19 9.03 3.50
CA PRO A 152 -10.64 8.94 3.36
C PRO A 152 -11.00 8.29 2.02
N GLY A 153 -12.12 7.58 2.00
CA GLY A 153 -12.58 6.90 0.80
C GLY A 153 -14.06 6.57 0.83
N ALA A 154 -14.51 5.89 -0.21
CA ALA A 154 -15.84 5.34 -0.33
C ALA A 154 -15.79 4.04 -1.13
N SER A 155 -16.66 3.11 -0.80
CA SER A 155 -16.84 1.87 -1.53
C SER A 155 -18.30 1.68 -1.94
N TYR A 156 -18.48 0.92 -3.01
CA TYR A 156 -19.76 0.48 -3.54
C TYR A 156 -19.65 -1.00 -3.81
N THR A 157 -20.45 -1.78 -3.11
CA THR A 157 -20.47 -3.25 -3.26
C THR A 157 -21.80 -3.66 -3.86
N ARG A 158 -21.74 -4.51 -4.86
CA ARG A 158 -22.89 -5.15 -5.47
C ARG A 158 -22.85 -6.63 -5.16
N ASP A 159 -23.78 -7.08 -4.34
CA ASP A 159 -23.99 -8.50 -4.16
C ASP A 159 -24.51 -9.10 -5.47
N THR A 160 -23.77 -10.07 -5.99
CA THR A 160 -24.15 -10.84 -7.20
C THR A 160 -24.97 -12.08 -6.84
N GLY A 161 -25.23 -12.30 -5.55
CA GLY A 161 -26.07 -13.37 -5.05
C GLY A 161 -27.58 -13.18 -5.32
N ALA A 162 -28.39 -14.00 -4.69
CA ALA A 162 -29.84 -14.05 -4.96
C ALA A 162 -30.60 -12.74 -4.68
N ASN A 163 -30.06 -11.86 -3.84
CA ASN A 163 -30.76 -10.64 -3.41
C ASN A 163 -30.35 -9.38 -4.18
N LEU A 164 -29.25 -9.38 -4.94
CA LEU A 164 -28.74 -8.23 -5.70
C LEU A 164 -28.67 -6.95 -4.85
N GLU A 165 -28.36 -7.06 -3.58
CA GLU A 165 -28.25 -5.93 -2.69
C GLU A 165 -27.07 -5.05 -3.08
N VAL A 166 -27.27 -3.75 -2.97
CA VAL A 166 -26.25 -2.73 -3.25
C VAL A 166 -25.95 -2.03 -1.94
N GLY A 167 -24.69 -2.01 -1.56
CA GLY A 167 -24.23 -1.34 -0.35
C GLY A 167 -23.21 -0.24 -0.64
N TRP A 168 -23.32 0.85 0.09
CA TRP A 168 -22.34 1.93 0.11
C TRP A 168 -21.69 2.02 1.47
N ALA A 169 -20.40 2.32 1.49
CA ALA A 169 -19.70 2.66 2.71
C ALA A 169 -18.82 3.88 2.50
N PHE A 170 -18.73 4.72 3.53
CA PHE A 170 -17.67 5.70 3.68
C PHE A 170 -16.54 5.06 4.46
N THR A 171 -15.35 5.08 3.92
CA THR A 171 -14.19 4.42 4.48
C THR A 171 -13.15 5.44 4.96
N TYR A 172 -12.39 5.08 5.97
CA TYR A 172 -11.34 5.93 6.52
C TYR A 172 -10.14 5.10 6.97
N SER A 173 -8.96 5.65 6.79
CA SER A 173 -7.74 5.11 7.35
C SER A 173 -6.80 6.25 7.74
N THR A 174 -6.07 6.08 8.83
CA THR A 174 -5.07 7.03 9.31
C THR A 174 -3.87 6.28 9.87
N ARG A 175 -2.66 6.68 9.46
CA ARG A 175 -1.40 6.06 9.86
C ARG A 175 -0.41 7.11 10.33
N LEU A 176 0.23 6.84 11.47
CA LEU A 176 1.35 7.62 11.99
C LEU A 176 2.62 6.76 11.88
N GLY A 177 3.63 7.27 11.20
CA GLY A 177 4.96 6.67 11.11
C GLY A 177 5.98 7.52 11.83
N TRP A 178 6.57 7.02 12.91
CA TRP A 178 7.59 7.72 13.67
C TRP A 178 8.97 7.10 13.47
N TYR A 179 9.94 7.91 13.05
CA TYR A 179 11.34 7.56 12.75
C TYR A 179 12.29 8.13 13.81
N PRO A 180 12.44 7.50 14.99
CA PRO A 180 13.17 8.09 16.12
C PRO A 180 14.66 8.25 15.88
N LYS A 181 15.27 7.36 15.10
CA LYS A 181 16.74 7.28 14.88
C LYS A 181 17.14 7.39 13.41
N GLY A 182 16.37 8.11 12.61
CA GLY A 182 16.62 8.26 11.17
C GLY A 182 15.77 7.32 10.31
N PRO A 183 15.90 7.34 8.99
CA PRO A 183 14.90 6.83 8.05
C PRO A 183 14.83 5.30 7.94
N LYS A 184 15.66 4.56 8.68
CA LYS A 184 15.75 3.09 8.52
C LYS A 184 14.78 2.29 9.36
N VAL A 185 14.30 2.83 10.48
CA VAL A 185 13.39 2.12 11.38
C VAL A 185 12.28 3.06 11.81
N ALA A 186 11.05 2.62 11.61
CA ALA A 186 9.87 3.33 12.08
C ALA A 186 9.04 2.48 13.04
N ILE A 187 8.43 3.15 14.01
CA ILE A 187 7.29 2.64 14.76
C ILE A 187 6.06 3.17 14.05
N VAL A 188 5.12 2.30 13.73
CA VAL A 188 3.94 2.66 12.95
C VAL A 188 2.69 2.27 13.72
N GLY A 189 1.75 3.19 13.79
CA GLY A 189 0.41 2.98 14.30
C GLY A 189 -0.62 3.39 13.26
N GLU A 190 -1.67 2.60 13.11
CA GLU A 190 -2.74 2.81 12.14
C GLU A 190 -4.10 2.54 12.76
N VAL A 191 -5.11 3.28 12.31
CA VAL A 191 -6.53 3.03 12.59
C VAL A 191 -7.29 3.11 11.27
N PHE A 192 -8.19 2.18 11.03
CA PHE A 192 -9.00 2.14 9.83
C PHE A 192 -10.38 1.54 10.11
N GLY A 193 -11.33 1.76 9.20
CA GLY A 193 -12.69 1.25 9.31
C GLY A 193 -13.60 1.86 8.24
N GLY A 194 -14.86 1.45 8.26
CA GLY A 194 -15.89 1.93 7.34
C GLY A 194 -17.24 2.01 8.00
N VAL A 195 -18.06 2.95 7.55
CA VAL A 195 -19.44 3.15 8.02
C VAL A 195 -20.38 3.28 6.84
N GLY A 196 -21.55 2.68 6.92
CA GLY A 196 -22.55 2.71 5.85
C GLY A 196 -23.37 1.43 5.81
N ASP A 197 -23.85 1.06 4.62
CA ASP A 197 -24.62 -0.16 4.42
C ASP A 197 -23.74 -1.42 4.60
N VAL A 198 -22.47 -1.30 4.20
CA VAL A 198 -21.44 -2.32 4.44
C VAL A 198 -20.48 -1.77 5.50
N GLU A 199 -20.68 -2.20 6.73
CA GLU A 199 -19.88 -1.74 7.86
C GLU A 199 -18.57 -2.53 7.96
N THR A 200 -17.47 -1.80 8.13
CA THR A 200 -16.16 -2.36 8.45
C THR A 200 -15.84 -1.97 9.89
N PRO A 201 -15.76 -2.90 10.84
CA PRO A 201 -15.41 -2.59 12.21
C PRO A 201 -14.12 -1.79 12.32
N ALA A 202 -14.08 -0.83 13.24
CA ALA A 202 -12.89 -0.06 13.48
C ALA A 202 -11.77 -0.95 14.04
N GLU A 203 -10.62 -0.95 13.38
CA GLU A 203 -9.46 -1.75 13.73
C GLU A 203 -8.24 -0.86 13.89
N TYR A 204 -7.31 -1.25 14.76
CA TYR A 204 -5.99 -0.65 14.85
C TYR A 204 -4.91 -1.66 14.46
N LYS A 205 -3.80 -1.15 13.92
CA LYS A 205 -2.56 -1.91 13.72
C LYS A 205 -1.39 -1.17 14.35
N LEU A 206 -0.51 -1.91 15.03
CA LEU A 206 0.75 -1.41 15.54
C LEU A 206 1.88 -2.25 14.95
N GLY A 207 3.00 -1.62 14.61
CA GLY A 207 4.08 -2.39 14.01
C GLY A 207 5.41 -1.67 13.97
N LEU A 208 6.39 -2.44 13.55
CA LEU A 208 7.74 -1.98 13.27
C LEU A 208 8.01 -2.14 11.78
N ARG A 209 8.64 -1.14 11.21
CA ARG A 209 9.08 -1.10 9.83
C ARG A 209 10.58 -0.93 9.79
N TRP A 210 11.27 -1.73 8.97
CA TRP A 210 12.71 -1.67 8.78
C TRP A 210 13.06 -1.56 7.29
N GLU A 211 13.82 -0.54 6.95
CA GLU A 211 14.25 -0.18 5.60
C GLU A 211 15.78 -0.28 5.50
N PRO A 212 16.37 -1.48 5.35
CA PRO A 212 17.82 -1.65 5.31
C PRO A 212 18.47 -0.92 4.15
N ASN A 213 17.77 -0.81 3.03
CA ASN A 213 18.22 -0.16 1.80
C ASN A 213 17.01 0.36 0.99
N GLN A 214 17.27 1.05 -0.11
CA GLN A 214 16.26 1.64 -0.98
C GLN A 214 15.41 0.65 -1.78
N TYR A 215 15.76 -0.63 -1.79
CA TYR A 215 15.07 -1.66 -2.58
C TYR A 215 14.26 -2.62 -1.74
N THR A 216 14.39 -2.55 -0.43
CA THR A 216 13.79 -3.56 0.45
C THR A 216 13.24 -2.91 1.71
N THR A 217 12.02 -3.26 2.05
CA THR A 217 11.38 -2.89 3.32
C THR A 217 10.80 -4.15 3.96
N PHE A 218 10.95 -4.28 5.26
CA PHE A 218 10.31 -5.30 6.08
C PHE A 218 9.38 -4.63 7.08
N ALA A 219 8.28 -5.29 7.43
CA ALA A 219 7.48 -4.90 8.56
C ALA A 219 6.90 -6.11 9.28
N VAL A 220 6.66 -5.92 10.58
CA VAL A 220 5.89 -6.82 11.42
C VAL A 220 4.82 -5.99 12.10
N THR A 221 3.58 -6.43 12.00
CA THR A 221 2.42 -5.71 12.52
C THR A 221 1.54 -6.65 13.33
N TYR A 222 0.82 -6.07 14.27
CA TYR A 222 -0.27 -6.72 14.98
C TYR A 222 -1.50 -5.82 14.91
N GLY A 223 -2.63 -6.38 14.51
CA GLY A 223 -3.90 -5.65 14.38
C GLY A 223 -5.04 -6.34 15.08
N GLN A 224 -5.95 -5.53 15.63
CA GLN A 224 -7.14 -5.98 16.33
C GLN A 224 -8.26 -4.95 16.22
N GLU A 225 -9.50 -5.41 16.22
CA GLU A 225 -10.67 -4.55 16.37
C GLU A 225 -10.72 -3.90 17.76
N PHE A 226 -11.26 -2.69 17.84
CA PHE A 226 -11.42 -2.02 19.14
C PHE A 226 -12.49 -2.68 20.04
N THR A 227 -13.44 -3.37 19.43
CA THR A 227 -14.63 -3.90 20.11
C THR A 227 -14.59 -5.41 20.35
N SER A 228 -13.65 -6.10 19.73
CA SER A 228 -13.55 -7.55 19.81
C SER A 228 -12.07 -8.03 19.79
N SER A 229 -11.86 -9.32 19.97
CA SER A 229 -10.54 -9.95 19.79
C SER A 229 -10.24 -10.28 18.32
N LEU A 230 -11.13 -9.94 17.41
CA LEU A 230 -10.97 -10.14 15.99
C LEU A 230 -10.02 -9.07 15.40
N GLY A 231 -9.64 -9.19 14.14
CA GLY A 231 -8.76 -8.24 13.45
C GLY A 231 -7.66 -8.96 12.67
N ALA A 232 -6.71 -8.24 12.11
CA ALA A 232 -5.67 -8.80 11.24
C ALA A 232 -4.74 -9.80 11.94
N GLY A 233 -4.63 -9.74 13.28
CA GLY A 233 -3.67 -10.56 14.02
C GLY A 233 -2.22 -10.18 13.73
N LEU A 234 -1.31 -11.13 13.93
CA LEU A 234 0.11 -10.96 13.61
C LEU A 234 0.32 -11.10 12.10
N GLN A 235 1.03 -10.15 11.51
CA GLN A 235 1.41 -10.17 10.10
C GLN A 235 2.89 -9.80 9.96
N ALA A 236 3.58 -10.47 9.02
CA ALA A 236 4.92 -10.13 8.62
C ALA A 236 4.97 -9.95 7.10
N GLY A 237 5.70 -8.98 6.63
CA GLY A 237 5.75 -8.73 5.22
C GLY A 237 7.04 -8.10 4.74
N MET A 238 7.21 -8.18 3.43
CA MET A 238 8.36 -7.66 2.70
C MET A 238 7.89 -6.92 1.46
N MET A 239 8.52 -5.79 1.17
CA MET A 239 8.35 -5.05 -0.06
C MET A 239 9.69 -4.96 -0.78
N LEU A 240 9.67 -5.25 -2.06
CA LEU A 240 10.81 -5.21 -2.96
C LEU A 240 10.56 -4.20 -4.08
N PHE A 241 11.55 -3.39 -4.37
CA PHE A 241 11.52 -2.43 -5.47
C PHE A 241 12.56 -2.82 -6.51
N THR A 242 12.18 -2.79 -7.77
CA THR A 242 13.14 -2.97 -8.85
C THR A 242 13.85 -1.65 -9.19
N PRO A 243 15.05 -1.71 -9.75
CA PRO A 243 15.55 -0.58 -10.54
C PRO A 243 14.57 -0.27 -11.69
N PRO A 244 14.54 0.98 -12.19
CA PRO A 244 13.72 1.31 -13.35
C PRO A 244 14.08 0.44 -14.56
N PHE A 245 13.09 -0.21 -15.17
CA PHE A 245 13.28 -1.00 -16.40
C PHE A 245 13.43 -0.12 -17.64
N PHE A 246 12.85 1.08 -17.61
CA PHE A 246 12.91 2.08 -18.68
C PHE A 246 12.77 3.49 -18.09
N CYS A 247 13.19 4.50 -18.87
CA CYS A 247 13.00 5.89 -18.55
C CYS A 247 12.14 6.57 -19.62
N ILE A 248 11.04 7.20 -19.24
CA ILE A 248 10.14 7.90 -20.18
C ILE A 248 10.58 9.35 -20.38
N THR A 249 11.12 10.01 -19.35
CA THR A 249 11.59 11.40 -19.43
C THR A 249 12.80 11.63 -18.56
N GLY A 250 13.88 12.16 -19.18
CA GLY A 250 14.95 12.86 -18.44
C GLY A 250 15.76 12.00 -17.49
N CYS A 251 16.17 10.80 -17.86
CA CYS A 251 17.38 10.21 -17.29
C CYS A 251 18.55 11.08 -17.72
N SER A 252 18.67 12.27 -17.13
CA SER A 252 19.88 13.04 -17.21
C SER A 252 20.96 12.22 -16.52
N THR A 253 21.76 11.56 -17.31
CA THR A 253 23.10 11.13 -16.89
C THR A 253 23.87 12.40 -16.54
N LYS A 254 23.91 12.74 -15.26
CA LYS A 254 24.94 13.59 -14.70
C LYS A 254 25.83 12.75 -13.83
#